data_956e087b1884b1db1305aec046354499
#
_entry.id   956e087b1884b1db1305aec046354499
#
_cell.length_a   1.000
_cell.length_b   1.000
_cell.length_c   1.000
_cell.angle_alpha   90.00
_cell.angle_beta   90.00
_cell.angle_gamma   90.00
#
_symmetry.space_group_name_H-M   'P 1'
#
loop_
_entity.id
_entity.type
_entity.pdbx_description
1 polymer ?
#
loop_
_entity_poly.entity_id
_entity_poly.type
_entity_poly.pdbx_seq_one_letter_code
_entity_poly.pdbx_strand_id
1 'polypeptide(L)'
;MLQLAMEKHARINRLIHGGSPAALVIRRSCRSRCRKPFPPAVRTLAHRIAVGAWHSVRHPVIAVILACGGFAAVADAPPALAQVAAANRPAAPAVVPSFWDPRRRPERPDLARLTAVRFMTEVDYPPFNFAGPDGNPVGFNVDLARMVCEELKVTCTVQMRRFDTLLDALDTNRGDAAIASIAVSEQTRRRADFSDPYYRPSARFVARRDAPIEAITPETIEGKKVAVVAGSAHEQYLRTLFTEADARGFPDSEAARDALRRGEVDFLFGDGFALSFWLNGASSDGCCVFAGGPFVESRYFGEGIGIAVKRGNDTLRLAVNWALFRIWETGRFTDLWLRYFPISPF
;
A
#
# COMPACT_ATOMS: atom_id res chain seq x y z
N MET A 1 19.18 7.70 -1.26
CA MET A 1 18.17 8.54 -0.59
C MET A 1 17.31 7.77 0.41
N LEU A 2 16.91 6.53 0.16
CA LEU A 2 16.32 5.67 1.21
C LEU A 2 17.25 5.54 2.42
N GLN A 3 18.54 5.47 2.18
CA GLN A 3 19.56 5.39 3.23
C GLN A 3 19.61 6.65 4.12
N LEU A 4 19.36 7.84 3.57
CA LEU A 4 19.27 9.10 4.34
C LEU A 4 17.99 9.21 5.17
N ALA A 5 16.89 8.63 4.69
CA ALA A 5 15.65 8.54 5.48
C ALA A 5 15.81 7.56 6.64
N MET A 6 16.56 6.48 6.45
CA MET A 6 16.89 5.49 7.48
C MET A 6 17.85 6.05 8.53
N GLU A 7 18.84 6.86 8.14
CA GLU A 7 19.74 7.51 9.09
C GLU A 7 19.04 8.54 10.00
N LYS A 8 18.04 9.25 9.48
CA LYS A 8 17.24 10.17 10.31
C LYS A 8 16.35 9.43 11.30
N HIS A 9 15.75 8.30 10.92
CA HIS A 9 14.93 7.50 11.84
C HIS A 9 15.78 6.86 12.94
N ALA A 10 16.98 6.38 12.63
CA ALA A 10 17.91 5.83 13.61
C ALA A 10 18.43 6.90 14.61
N ARG A 11 18.48 8.17 14.23
CA ARG A 11 18.83 9.28 15.14
C ARG A 11 17.67 9.66 16.07
N ILE A 12 16.45 9.63 15.59
CA ILE A 12 15.26 9.97 16.38
C ILE A 12 15.00 8.90 17.46
N ASN A 13 15.17 7.63 17.16
CA ASN A 13 15.01 6.55 18.14
C ASN A 13 16.10 6.58 19.24
N ARG A 14 17.30 7.08 18.97
CA ARG A 14 18.35 7.25 19.99
C ARG A 14 18.09 8.39 20.98
N LEU A 15 17.27 9.36 20.61
CA LEU A 15 16.88 10.47 21.48
C LEU A 15 15.71 10.12 22.42
N ILE A 16 14.92 9.11 22.10
CA ILE A 16 13.76 8.71 22.90
C ILE A 16 14.08 7.67 23.98
N HIS A 17 15.19 6.91 23.86
CA HIS A 17 15.54 5.84 24.79
C HIS A 17 16.81 6.06 25.61
N GLY A 18 17.32 7.29 25.69
CA GLY A 18 18.49 7.67 26.49
C GLY A 18 18.14 8.30 27.85
N GLY A 19 17.41 7.59 28.69
CA GLY A 19 17.11 8.03 30.06
C GLY A 19 17.42 6.94 31.08
N SER A 20 18.55 7.10 31.79
CA SER A 20 18.98 6.25 32.89
C SER A 20 18.08 6.41 34.12
N PRO A 21 17.89 5.38 34.96
CA PRO A 21 16.97 5.45 36.09
C PRO A 21 17.63 6.09 37.30
N ALA A 22 17.11 7.22 37.73
CA ALA A 22 17.35 7.72 39.10
C ALA A 22 16.07 7.55 39.91
N ALA A 23 16.17 6.68 40.88
CA ALA A 23 15.16 6.45 41.90
C ALA A 23 14.93 7.72 42.76
N LEU A 24 13.67 8.14 42.87
CA LEU A 24 13.25 9.00 43.97
C LEU A 24 11.95 8.51 44.56
N VAL A 25 12.07 7.99 45.77
CA VAL A 25 11.01 7.62 46.70
C VAL A 25 10.40 8.89 47.27
N ILE A 26 9.09 9.13 47.04
CA ILE A 26 8.30 10.00 47.93
C ILE A 26 6.98 9.31 48.24
N ARG A 27 6.79 9.15 49.55
CA ARG A 27 5.62 8.53 50.19
C ARG A 27 4.42 9.48 50.25
N ARG A 28 3.27 8.86 50.12
CA ARG A 28 1.99 9.04 50.85
C ARG A 28 1.37 10.45 50.99
N SER A 29 0.14 10.45 50.63
CA SER A 29 -1.03 10.93 51.42
C SER A 29 -1.84 11.99 50.68
N CYS A 30 -3.03 11.65 50.28
CA CYS A 30 -4.24 12.30 50.77
C CYS A 30 -5.49 11.60 50.21
N ARG A 31 -6.26 11.08 51.18
CA ARG A 31 -7.67 10.65 51.01
C ARG A 31 -8.55 11.87 50.87
N SER A 32 -9.63 11.67 50.22
CA SER A 32 -10.98 12.14 50.53
C SER A 32 -11.64 13.11 49.55
N ARG A 33 -12.81 12.62 49.13
CA ARG A 33 -14.06 13.35 48.85
C ARG A 33 -14.16 14.19 47.58
N CYS A 34 -14.95 13.68 46.65
CA CYS A 34 -16.29 14.26 46.44
C CYS A 34 -17.11 13.39 45.49
N ARG A 35 -18.08 12.71 46.09
CA ARG A 35 -19.27 12.20 45.40
C ARG A 35 -20.19 13.39 45.12
N LYS A 36 -20.72 13.54 43.94
CA LYS A 36 -22.03 14.13 43.71
C LYS A 36 -22.75 13.36 42.57
N PRO A 37 -24.06 13.18 42.71
CA PRO A 37 -24.84 12.20 41.96
C PRO A 37 -25.48 12.78 40.70
N PHE A 38 -25.77 11.90 39.76
CA PHE A 38 -26.64 12.12 38.61
C PHE A 38 -28.10 12.26 39.04
N PRO A 39 -28.91 13.14 38.43
CA PRO A 39 -30.36 13.06 38.51
C PRO A 39 -30.93 12.20 37.38
N PRO A 40 -32.09 11.55 37.61
CA PRO A 40 -32.68 10.64 36.67
C PRO A 40 -33.81 11.29 35.84
N ALA A 41 -34.06 10.65 34.67
CA ALA A 41 -35.38 10.44 34.04
C ALA A 41 -36.24 11.63 33.64
N VAL A 42 -36.48 11.73 32.34
CA VAL A 42 -37.76 12.13 31.74
C VAL A 42 -37.99 11.17 30.57
N ARG A 43 -38.78 10.14 30.74
CA ARG A 43 -40.23 9.92 30.48
C ARG A 43 -40.61 10.12 29.01
N THR A 44 -40.78 8.99 28.36
CA THR A 44 -41.86 8.58 27.41
C THR A 44 -42.92 9.60 27.15
N LEU A 45 -43.16 9.92 25.86
CA LEU A 45 -44.48 10.31 25.37
C LEU A 45 -44.77 9.55 24.06
N ALA A 46 -45.65 8.55 24.19
CA ALA A 46 -46.35 7.92 23.09
C ALA A 46 -47.60 8.77 22.75
N HIS A 47 -47.84 9.02 21.50
CA HIS A 47 -49.16 9.37 20.94
C HIS A 47 -49.23 8.70 19.58
N ARG A 48 -49.92 7.60 19.45
CA ARG A 48 -51.36 7.31 19.24
C ARG A 48 -51.97 8.14 18.07
N ILE A 49 -52.12 7.42 16.98
CA ILE A 49 -53.38 7.13 16.23
C ILE A 49 -54.08 8.32 15.58
N ALA A 50 -54.24 8.22 14.26
CA ALA A 50 -55.54 8.43 13.64
C ALA A 50 -55.61 7.65 12.32
N VAL A 51 -56.48 6.66 12.34
CA VAL A 51 -57.07 5.95 11.20
C VAL A 51 -58.20 6.86 10.69
N GLY A 52 -58.27 7.09 9.42
CA GLY A 52 -59.39 7.75 8.74
C GLY A 52 -59.44 7.28 7.31
N ALA A 53 -60.24 6.59 7.08
CA ALA A 53 -61.30 5.90 6.39
C ALA A 53 -61.84 6.72 5.21
N TRP A 54 -61.92 6.05 4.06
CA TRP A 54 -62.95 6.06 3.05
C TRP A 54 -63.40 7.38 2.41
N HIS A 55 -63.23 7.45 1.07
CA HIS A 55 -64.39 7.74 0.19
C HIS A 55 -64.16 7.16 -1.21
N SER A 56 -64.97 6.16 -1.48
CA SER A 56 -65.31 5.66 -2.82
C SER A 56 -66.19 6.67 -3.56
N VAL A 57 -65.83 6.99 -4.78
CA VAL A 57 -66.77 7.57 -5.74
C VAL A 57 -66.79 6.66 -6.96
N ARG A 58 -68.01 6.17 -7.21
CA ARG A 58 -68.44 5.32 -8.33
C ARG A 58 -68.95 6.19 -9.47
N HIS A 59 -68.60 5.74 -10.71
CA HIS A 59 -69.39 5.75 -11.97
C HIS A 59 -69.40 7.04 -12.84
N PRO A 60 -69.77 6.95 -14.14
CA PRO A 60 -70.09 5.77 -14.97
C PRO A 60 -69.39 5.68 -16.35
N VAL A 61 -69.53 4.53 -16.93
CA VAL A 61 -69.38 4.06 -18.31
C VAL A 61 -69.94 5.03 -19.34
N ILE A 62 -69.16 5.35 -20.39
CA ILE A 62 -69.70 5.66 -21.73
C ILE A 62 -68.86 4.86 -22.72
N ALA A 63 -69.52 3.88 -23.33
CA ALA A 63 -69.01 3.14 -24.48
C ALA A 63 -69.21 4.01 -25.73
N VAL A 64 -68.13 4.25 -26.46
CA VAL A 64 -68.22 4.64 -27.87
C VAL A 64 -67.40 3.67 -28.70
N ILE A 65 -68.10 2.84 -29.39
CA ILE A 65 -67.59 1.99 -30.50
C ILE A 65 -67.40 2.87 -31.72
N LEU A 66 -66.19 3.00 -32.23
CA LEU A 66 -65.94 3.39 -33.62
C LEU A 66 -64.82 2.55 -34.18
N ALA A 67 -65.22 1.65 -35.03
CA ALA A 67 -64.36 0.89 -35.90
C ALA A 67 -63.71 1.81 -36.93
N CYS A 68 -62.41 1.68 -37.14
CA CYS A 68 -61.76 1.80 -38.46
C CYS A 68 -60.27 1.49 -38.37
N GLY A 69 -59.84 0.60 -39.21
CA GLY A 69 -58.57 0.62 -39.88
C GLY A 69 -57.38 0.00 -39.13
N GLY A 70 -57.10 -1.23 -39.46
CA GLY A 70 -55.87 -1.91 -39.10
C GLY A 70 -54.62 -1.21 -39.62
N PHE A 71 -53.69 -0.99 -38.74
CA PHE A 71 -52.25 -0.97 -39.03
C PHE A 71 -51.61 -1.76 -37.94
N ALA A 72 -51.20 -2.98 -38.30
CA ALA A 72 -50.33 -3.79 -37.45
C ALA A 72 -48.96 -3.10 -37.42
N ALA A 73 -48.72 -2.26 -36.40
CA ALA A 73 -47.35 -1.90 -36.06
C ALA A 73 -46.74 -3.08 -35.36
N VAL A 74 -45.90 -3.82 -36.11
CA VAL A 74 -44.96 -4.78 -35.54
C VAL A 74 -44.00 -3.97 -34.70
N ALA A 75 -44.24 -3.91 -33.39
CA ALA A 75 -43.28 -3.40 -32.46
C ALA A 75 -42.11 -4.40 -32.43
N ASP A 76 -41.01 -4.07 -33.08
CA ASP A 76 -39.72 -4.72 -32.88
C ASP A 76 -39.35 -4.59 -31.39
N ALA A 77 -39.73 -5.58 -30.61
CA ALA A 77 -39.19 -5.75 -29.28
C ALA A 77 -37.69 -6.08 -29.42
N PRO A 78 -36.77 -5.30 -28.85
CA PRO A 78 -35.36 -5.64 -28.87
C PRO A 78 -35.21 -7.02 -28.22
N PRO A 79 -34.39 -7.92 -28.77
CA PRO A 79 -34.27 -9.28 -28.26
C PRO A 79 -33.66 -9.24 -26.86
N ALA A 80 -34.45 -9.52 -25.84
CA ALA A 80 -34.01 -9.70 -24.46
C ALA A 80 -32.89 -10.74 -24.31
N LEU A 81 -32.67 -11.56 -25.32
CA LEU A 81 -31.61 -12.57 -25.41
C LEU A 81 -30.19 -11.99 -25.55
N ALA A 82 -30.05 -10.75 -26.08
CA ALA A 82 -28.73 -10.11 -26.22
C ALA A 82 -28.16 -9.59 -24.89
N GLN A 83 -29.00 -9.25 -23.94
CA GLN A 83 -28.55 -8.80 -22.62
C GLN A 83 -28.12 -9.93 -21.71
N VAL A 84 -28.71 -11.12 -21.83
CA VAL A 84 -28.31 -12.31 -21.05
C VAL A 84 -26.97 -12.85 -21.51
N ALA A 85 -26.64 -12.74 -22.79
CA ALA A 85 -25.35 -13.18 -23.34
C ALA A 85 -24.19 -12.25 -22.96
N ALA A 86 -24.46 -10.96 -22.66
CA ALA A 86 -23.45 -10.01 -22.19
C ALA A 86 -23.13 -10.19 -20.69
N ALA A 87 -24.10 -10.65 -19.90
CA ALA A 87 -23.92 -10.87 -18.46
C ALA A 87 -23.11 -12.14 -18.13
N ASN A 88 -23.00 -13.09 -19.07
CA ASN A 88 -22.26 -14.34 -18.90
C ASN A 88 -20.91 -14.40 -19.63
N ARG A 89 -20.41 -13.28 -20.15
CA ARG A 89 -18.99 -13.24 -20.52
C ARG A 89 -18.19 -13.31 -19.23
N PRO A 90 -17.31 -14.34 -19.05
CA PRO A 90 -16.35 -14.30 -17.97
C PRO A 90 -15.64 -12.94 -18.08
N ALA A 91 -15.66 -12.18 -17.01
CA ALA A 91 -14.92 -10.92 -16.94
C ALA A 91 -13.50 -11.25 -17.44
N ALA A 92 -13.03 -10.54 -18.47
CA ALA A 92 -11.65 -10.68 -18.88
C ALA A 92 -10.81 -10.55 -17.61
N PRO A 93 -9.87 -11.47 -17.36
CA PRO A 93 -9.06 -11.40 -16.14
C PRO A 93 -8.53 -9.98 -16.07
N ALA A 94 -8.81 -9.31 -14.95
CA ALA A 94 -8.34 -7.96 -14.72
C ALA A 94 -6.81 -8.04 -14.91
N VAL A 95 -6.31 -7.40 -15.97
CA VAL A 95 -4.88 -7.27 -16.19
C VAL A 95 -4.41 -6.35 -15.08
N VAL A 96 -4.03 -6.94 -13.96
CA VAL A 96 -3.37 -6.21 -12.89
C VAL A 96 -2.04 -5.75 -13.49
N PRO A 97 -1.77 -4.44 -13.60
CA PRO A 97 -0.50 -3.96 -14.09
C PRO A 97 0.59 -4.52 -13.19
N SER A 98 1.30 -5.51 -13.67
CA SER A 98 2.36 -6.19 -12.94
C SER A 98 3.68 -5.80 -13.58
N PHE A 99 4.70 -5.52 -12.77
CA PHE A 99 6.06 -5.35 -13.25
C PHE A 99 6.69 -6.69 -13.67
N TRP A 100 6.01 -7.82 -13.44
CA TRP A 100 6.34 -9.10 -14.03
C TRP A 100 5.59 -9.31 -15.35
N ASP A 101 6.34 -9.55 -16.42
CA ASP A 101 5.77 -9.87 -17.71
C ASP A 101 5.33 -11.34 -17.72
N PRO A 102 4.02 -11.65 -17.83
CA PRO A 102 3.52 -13.03 -17.84
C PRO A 102 4.03 -13.85 -19.05
N ARG A 103 4.52 -13.17 -20.09
CA ARG A 103 5.11 -13.82 -21.27
C ARG A 103 6.57 -14.24 -21.03
N ARG A 104 7.23 -13.66 -20.04
CA ARG A 104 8.63 -13.88 -19.71
C ARG A 104 8.76 -14.90 -18.58
N ARG A 105 8.34 -16.13 -18.83
CA ARG A 105 8.46 -17.22 -17.86
C ARG A 105 9.93 -17.61 -17.72
N PRO A 106 10.53 -17.50 -16.54
CA PRO A 106 11.87 -17.99 -16.30
C PRO A 106 11.90 -19.52 -16.39
N GLU A 107 12.92 -20.07 -17.01
CA GLU A 107 13.16 -21.49 -16.99
C GLU A 107 13.44 -21.99 -15.58
N ARG A 108 12.98 -23.19 -15.26
CA ARG A 108 13.28 -23.81 -13.99
C ARG A 108 14.77 -24.13 -13.94
N PRO A 109 15.52 -23.54 -12.99
CA PRO A 109 16.94 -23.81 -12.88
C PRO A 109 17.22 -25.22 -12.37
N ASP A 110 18.42 -25.73 -12.61
CA ASP A 110 18.89 -26.96 -11.97
C ASP A 110 19.14 -26.70 -10.47
N LEU A 111 18.32 -27.32 -9.63
CA LEU A 111 18.38 -27.19 -8.17
C LEU A 111 19.10 -28.37 -7.49
N ALA A 112 19.67 -29.33 -8.24
CA ALA A 112 20.23 -30.56 -7.67
C ALA A 112 21.28 -30.30 -6.59
N ARG A 113 22.01 -29.19 -6.68
CA ARG A 113 23.05 -28.80 -5.72
C ARG A 113 22.57 -27.78 -4.66
N LEU A 114 21.34 -27.27 -4.76
CA LEU A 114 20.79 -26.26 -3.85
C LEU A 114 19.93 -26.97 -2.81
N THR A 115 20.47 -27.27 -1.65
CA THR A 115 19.78 -27.97 -0.55
C THR A 115 19.31 -27.03 0.54
N ALA A 116 19.94 -25.88 0.67
CA ALA A 116 19.60 -24.88 1.70
C ALA A 116 19.91 -23.46 1.20
N VAL A 117 19.20 -22.47 1.72
CA VAL A 117 19.46 -21.04 1.50
C VAL A 117 19.46 -20.33 2.86
N ARG A 118 20.56 -19.64 3.15
CA ARG A 118 20.73 -18.80 4.34
C ARG A 118 20.41 -17.36 3.96
N PHE A 119 19.17 -16.96 4.24
CA PHE A 119 18.77 -15.56 4.07
C PHE A 119 19.26 -14.69 5.22
N MET A 120 19.59 -13.46 4.89
CA MET A 120 19.88 -12.40 5.84
C MET A 120 18.91 -11.25 5.65
N THR A 121 18.45 -10.66 6.75
CA THR A 121 17.54 -9.52 6.74
C THR A 121 17.95 -8.48 7.78
N GLU A 122 17.36 -7.32 7.75
CA GLU A 122 17.60 -6.27 8.73
C GLU A 122 16.75 -6.46 9.99
N VAL A 123 17.11 -5.78 11.08
CA VAL A 123 16.51 -5.95 12.41
C VAL A 123 15.37 -4.98 12.70
N ASP A 124 15.26 -3.85 11.97
CA ASP A 124 14.35 -2.74 12.33
C ASP A 124 13.82 -1.97 11.09
N TYR A 125 13.03 -2.65 10.28
CA TYR A 125 12.31 -2.02 9.15
C TYR A 125 10.88 -2.56 9.02
N PRO A 126 10.01 -2.32 10.02
CA PRO A 126 8.62 -2.78 9.94
C PRO A 126 7.84 -2.05 8.84
N PRO A 127 6.87 -2.71 8.17
CA PRO A 127 6.45 -4.10 8.36
C PRO A 127 7.22 -5.09 7.47
N PHE A 128 8.31 -4.65 6.81
CA PHE A 128 9.07 -5.47 5.88
C PHE A 128 9.91 -6.55 6.59
N ASN A 129 10.69 -6.14 7.59
CA ASN A 129 11.50 -7.04 8.40
C ASN A 129 11.86 -6.39 9.74
N PHE A 130 11.67 -7.11 10.82
CA PHE A 130 11.96 -6.64 12.17
C PHE A 130 12.04 -7.80 13.15
N ALA A 131 12.49 -7.52 14.38
CA ALA A 131 12.50 -8.51 15.44
C ALA A 131 11.08 -8.65 16.04
N GLY A 132 10.56 -9.86 16.06
CA GLY A 132 9.31 -10.19 16.74
C GLY A 132 9.46 -10.14 18.28
N PRO A 133 8.36 -10.31 19.02
CA PRO A 133 8.40 -10.30 20.49
C PRO A 133 9.29 -11.40 21.10
N ASP A 134 9.50 -12.49 20.38
CA ASP A 134 10.36 -13.62 20.74
C ASP A 134 11.81 -13.46 20.25
N GLY A 135 12.15 -12.31 19.65
CA GLY A 135 13.44 -12.02 19.08
C GLY A 135 13.70 -12.69 17.72
N ASN A 136 12.74 -13.42 17.17
CA ASN A 136 12.87 -14.03 15.84
C ASN A 136 12.55 -13.03 14.72
N PRO A 137 13.13 -13.20 13.52
CA PRO A 137 12.81 -12.37 12.38
C PRO A 137 11.36 -12.59 11.91
N VAL A 138 10.63 -11.50 11.74
CA VAL A 138 9.25 -11.46 11.23
C VAL A 138 9.11 -10.32 10.20
N GLY A 139 8.02 -10.34 9.43
CA GLY A 139 7.65 -9.31 8.46
C GLY A 139 7.56 -9.84 7.04
N PHE A 140 7.12 -8.98 6.14
CA PHE A 140 6.88 -9.32 4.73
C PHE A 140 8.08 -9.98 4.06
N ASN A 141 9.28 -9.41 4.20
CA ASN A 141 10.50 -9.95 3.59
C ASN A 141 10.87 -11.34 4.15
N VAL A 142 10.62 -11.55 5.44
CA VAL A 142 10.90 -12.83 6.11
C VAL A 142 9.95 -13.92 5.60
N ASP A 143 8.67 -13.61 5.48
CA ASP A 143 7.68 -14.54 4.96
C ASP A 143 7.90 -14.80 3.47
N LEU A 144 8.27 -13.79 2.68
CA LEU A 144 8.65 -13.97 1.28
C LEU A 144 9.87 -14.89 1.13
N ALA A 145 10.90 -14.73 1.97
CA ALA A 145 12.08 -15.61 1.97
C ALA A 145 11.68 -17.07 2.24
N ARG A 146 10.79 -17.30 3.22
CA ARG A 146 10.26 -18.63 3.53
C ARG A 146 9.50 -19.23 2.34
N MET A 147 8.63 -18.42 1.71
CA MET A 147 7.89 -18.84 0.50
C MET A 147 8.81 -19.18 -0.68
N VAL A 148 9.92 -18.43 -0.85
CA VAL A 148 10.94 -18.75 -1.86
C VAL A 148 11.54 -20.11 -1.57
N CYS A 149 11.91 -20.40 -0.33
CA CYS A 149 12.47 -21.71 0.04
C CYS A 149 11.46 -22.86 -0.14
N GLU A 150 10.19 -22.63 0.18
CA GLU A 150 9.11 -23.61 -0.06
C GLU A 150 8.96 -23.94 -1.55
N GLU A 151 8.95 -22.92 -2.40
CA GLU A 151 8.83 -23.10 -3.85
C GLU A 151 10.05 -23.84 -4.43
N LEU A 152 11.24 -23.54 -3.93
CA LEU A 152 12.48 -24.22 -4.30
C LEU A 152 12.61 -25.61 -3.68
N LYS A 153 11.82 -25.93 -2.64
CA LYS A 153 11.91 -27.17 -1.85
C LYS A 153 13.27 -27.36 -1.17
N VAL A 154 13.81 -26.27 -0.60
CA VAL A 154 15.10 -26.24 0.11
C VAL A 154 14.92 -25.85 1.57
N THR A 155 15.90 -26.19 2.41
CA THR A 155 15.91 -25.74 3.80
C THR A 155 16.18 -24.23 3.86
N CYS A 156 15.46 -23.53 4.75
CA CYS A 156 15.53 -22.08 4.89
C CYS A 156 15.99 -21.68 6.29
N THR A 157 16.93 -20.77 6.36
CA THR A 157 17.24 -20.02 7.57
C THR A 157 17.17 -18.53 7.28
N VAL A 158 16.64 -17.73 8.22
CA VAL A 158 16.63 -16.26 8.11
C VAL A 158 17.33 -15.71 9.33
N GLN A 159 18.40 -14.95 9.12
CA GLN A 159 19.22 -14.35 10.18
C GLN A 159 19.12 -12.84 10.10
N MET A 160 18.94 -12.19 11.24
CA MET A 160 18.95 -10.73 11.33
C MET A 160 20.39 -10.21 11.43
N ARG A 161 20.66 -9.10 10.74
CA ARG A 161 21.91 -8.35 10.75
C ARG A 161 21.63 -6.86 10.61
N ARG A 162 22.62 -6.06 10.95
CA ARG A 162 22.54 -4.62 10.64
C ARG A 162 22.59 -4.44 9.12
N PHE A 163 21.80 -3.51 8.63
CA PHE A 163 21.64 -3.23 7.19
C PHE A 163 22.98 -2.97 6.48
N ASP A 164 23.82 -2.13 7.11
CA ASP A 164 25.13 -1.73 6.57
C ASP A 164 26.13 -2.90 6.40
N THR A 165 25.88 -4.03 7.09
CA THR A 165 26.74 -5.23 7.04
C THR A 165 26.24 -6.33 6.11
N LEU A 166 25.05 -6.18 5.52
CA LEU A 166 24.41 -7.26 4.73
C LEU A 166 25.22 -7.63 3.49
N LEU A 167 25.67 -6.64 2.71
CA LEU A 167 26.42 -6.89 1.48
C LEU A 167 27.82 -7.42 1.78
N ASP A 168 28.49 -6.95 2.85
CA ASP A 168 29.78 -7.51 3.30
C ASP A 168 29.63 -8.98 3.76
N ALA A 169 28.47 -9.30 4.36
CA ALA A 169 28.21 -10.67 4.79
C ALA A 169 27.98 -11.62 3.60
N LEU A 170 27.43 -11.14 2.47
CA LEU A 170 27.36 -11.91 1.22
C LEU A 170 28.76 -12.17 0.67
N ASP A 171 29.61 -11.15 0.60
CA ASP A 171 30.99 -11.27 0.09
C ASP A 171 31.80 -12.30 0.90
N THR A 172 31.60 -12.31 2.23
CA THR A 172 32.32 -13.21 3.16
C THR A 172 31.62 -14.55 3.39
N ASN A 173 30.60 -14.90 2.59
CA ASN A 173 29.83 -16.16 2.66
C ASN A 173 29.18 -16.43 4.03
N ARG A 174 28.81 -15.38 4.77
CA ARG A 174 28.07 -15.50 6.05
C ARG A 174 26.57 -15.69 5.85
N GLY A 175 26.09 -15.57 4.62
CA GLY A 175 24.76 -15.84 4.13
C GLY A 175 24.82 -16.00 2.62
N ASP A 176 23.75 -16.49 2.02
CA ASP A 176 23.68 -16.80 0.60
C ASP A 176 22.86 -15.73 -0.15
N ALA A 177 21.85 -15.15 0.52
CA ALA A 177 21.01 -14.09 -0.02
C ALA A 177 20.66 -13.06 1.06
N ALA A 178 20.43 -11.80 0.67
CA ALA A 178 19.92 -10.75 1.55
C ALA A 178 18.58 -10.21 1.03
N ILE A 179 17.57 -10.26 1.89
CA ILE A 179 16.22 -9.76 1.65
C ILE A 179 15.87 -8.74 2.74
N ALA A 180 16.09 -7.46 2.45
CA ALA A 180 16.00 -6.37 3.43
C ALA A 180 15.60 -5.06 2.76
N SER A 181 14.71 -5.10 1.78
CA SER A 181 14.29 -3.94 1.00
C SER A 181 15.46 -3.17 0.36
N ILE A 182 16.46 -3.91 -0.12
CA ILE A 182 17.66 -3.33 -0.74
C ILE A 182 17.29 -2.81 -2.12
N ALA A 183 17.46 -1.50 -2.34
CA ALA A 183 17.22 -0.88 -3.63
C ALA A 183 18.25 -1.34 -4.67
N VAL A 184 17.75 -1.72 -5.84
CA VAL A 184 18.57 -2.01 -7.01
C VAL A 184 19.01 -0.67 -7.61
N SER A 185 20.30 -0.38 -7.51
CA SER A 185 20.93 0.84 -7.99
C SER A 185 22.33 0.54 -8.55
N GLU A 186 22.91 1.47 -9.26
CA GLU A 186 24.30 1.32 -9.75
C GLU A 186 25.27 1.02 -8.59
N GLN A 187 25.11 1.70 -7.46
CA GLN A 187 25.97 1.50 -6.29
C GLN A 187 25.85 0.10 -5.72
N THR A 188 24.62 -0.41 -5.54
CA THR A 188 24.42 -1.75 -4.95
C THR A 188 24.78 -2.87 -5.92
N ARG A 189 24.59 -2.68 -7.24
CA ARG A 189 25.01 -3.62 -8.29
C ARG A 189 26.52 -3.80 -8.37
N ARG A 190 27.30 -2.82 -7.94
CA ARG A 190 28.78 -2.99 -7.85
C ARG A 190 29.19 -4.00 -6.77
N ARG A 191 28.32 -4.28 -5.79
CA ARG A 191 28.62 -5.12 -4.63
C ARG A 191 27.90 -6.46 -4.63
N ALA A 192 26.72 -6.55 -5.24
CA ALA A 192 25.90 -7.75 -5.27
C ALA A 192 25.19 -7.88 -6.61
N ASP A 193 24.82 -9.11 -6.98
CA ASP A 193 23.85 -9.37 -8.01
C ASP A 193 22.45 -9.41 -7.38
N PHE A 194 21.42 -9.10 -8.17
CA PHE A 194 20.07 -8.99 -7.68
C PHE A 194 19.11 -9.91 -8.44
N SER A 195 18.11 -10.40 -7.76
CA SER A 195 16.92 -10.96 -8.40
C SER A 195 16.20 -9.91 -9.21
N ASP A 196 15.22 -10.34 -10.00
CA ASP A 196 14.18 -9.43 -10.50
C ASP A 196 13.53 -8.70 -9.30
N PRO A 197 13.14 -7.43 -9.46
CA PRO A 197 12.49 -6.70 -8.40
C PRO A 197 11.18 -7.37 -7.97
N TYR A 198 10.96 -7.53 -6.67
CA TYR A 198 9.72 -8.08 -6.14
C TYR A 198 8.71 -7.01 -5.71
N TYR A 199 9.15 -5.76 -5.58
CA TYR A 199 8.26 -4.58 -5.59
C TYR A 199 9.02 -3.34 -6.06
N ARG A 200 8.26 -2.30 -6.42
CA ARG A 200 8.81 -0.99 -6.79
C ARG A 200 8.24 0.07 -5.87
N PRO A 201 9.09 0.86 -5.20
CA PRO A 201 8.63 2.06 -4.52
C PRO A 201 7.89 2.94 -5.53
N SER A 202 6.70 3.40 -5.17
CA SER A 202 5.92 4.30 -6.01
C SER A 202 5.62 5.59 -5.27
N ALA A 203 5.55 6.68 -6.00
CA ALA A 203 5.03 7.93 -5.48
C ALA A 203 3.53 8.04 -5.75
N ARG A 204 2.79 8.68 -4.85
CA ARG A 204 1.35 8.87 -4.94
C ARG A 204 0.96 10.30 -4.54
N PHE A 205 -0.09 10.79 -5.18
CA PHE A 205 -0.78 11.98 -4.69
C PHE A 205 -1.85 11.58 -3.68
N VAL A 206 -2.04 12.46 -2.71
CA VAL A 206 -3.11 12.40 -1.70
C VAL A 206 -3.83 13.74 -1.70
N ALA A 207 -5.17 13.70 -1.65
CA ALA A 207 -6.04 14.85 -1.50
C ALA A 207 -6.94 14.69 -0.28
N ARG A 208 -7.54 15.78 0.18
CA ARG A 208 -8.62 15.69 1.15
C ARG A 208 -9.83 15.01 0.55
N ARG A 209 -10.55 14.26 1.36
CA ARG A 209 -11.73 13.48 0.95
C ARG A 209 -12.90 14.35 0.50
N ASP A 210 -12.97 15.58 0.99
CA ASP A 210 -14.00 16.57 0.65
C ASP A 210 -13.67 17.37 -0.62
N ALA A 211 -12.46 17.21 -1.16
CA ALA A 211 -12.07 17.87 -2.41
C ALA A 211 -12.49 17.03 -3.63
N PRO A 212 -12.86 17.66 -4.74
CA PRO A 212 -13.08 16.94 -5.99
C PRO A 212 -11.77 16.29 -6.44
N ILE A 213 -11.80 14.97 -6.66
CA ILE A 213 -10.65 14.21 -7.10
C ILE A 213 -10.84 13.90 -8.59
N GLU A 214 -10.11 14.61 -9.43
CA GLU A 214 -9.99 14.33 -10.85
C GLU A 214 -8.74 13.47 -11.10
N ALA A 215 -8.60 12.97 -12.33
CA ALA A 215 -7.37 12.30 -12.73
C ALA A 215 -6.20 13.26 -12.58
N ILE A 216 -5.12 12.81 -11.94
CA ILE A 216 -3.91 13.64 -11.76
C ILE A 216 -3.08 13.62 -13.04
N THR A 217 -3.12 14.74 -13.74
CA THR A 217 -2.28 15.05 -14.90
C THR A 217 -1.61 16.41 -14.70
N PRO A 218 -0.56 16.77 -15.47
CA PRO A 218 0.03 18.10 -15.38
C PRO A 218 -0.99 19.23 -15.52
N GLU A 219 -1.99 19.05 -16.39
CA GLU A 219 -3.03 20.05 -16.67
C GLU A 219 -4.02 20.18 -15.51
N THR A 220 -4.41 19.05 -14.88
CA THR A 220 -5.44 19.09 -13.81
C THR A 220 -4.90 19.64 -12.50
N ILE A 221 -3.58 19.66 -12.31
CA ILE A 221 -2.95 20.23 -11.10
C ILE A 221 -2.21 21.54 -11.37
N GLU A 222 -2.39 22.14 -12.54
CA GLU A 222 -1.87 23.47 -12.84
C GLU A 222 -2.33 24.48 -11.77
N GLY A 223 -1.38 25.24 -11.22
CA GLY A 223 -1.61 26.23 -10.17
C GLY A 223 -2.04 25.68 -8.82
N LYS A 224 -2.21 24.36 -8.67
CA LYS A 224 -2.55 23.72 -7.39
C LYS A 224 -1.34 23.65 -6.47
N LYS A 225 -1.57 23.89 -5.19
CA LYS A 225 -0.53 23.77 -4.17
C LYS A 225 -0.28 22.32 -3.82
N VAL A 226 0.93 21.85 -4.06
CA VAL A 226 1.31 20.45 -3.80
C VAL A 226 2.41 20.42 -2.75
N ALA A 227 2.10 19.85 -1.57
CA ALA A 227 3.10 19.62 -0.53
C ALA A 227 4.06 18.50 -0.91
N VAL A 228 5.33 18.70 -0.69
CA VAL A 228 6.39 17.68 -0.82
C VAL A 228 7.43 17.87 0.28
N VAL A 229 8.21 16.83 0.58
CA VAL A 229 9.37 16.97 1.46
C VAL A 229 10.51 17.61 0.68
N ALA A 230 11.02 18.73 1.18
CA ALA A 230 12.08 19.48 0.54
C ALA A 230 13.37 18.65 0.36
N GLY A 231 14.03 18.79 -0.80
CA GLY A 231 15.25 18.06 -1.15
C GLY A 231 15.03 16.56 -1.44
N SER A 232 13.78 16.09 -1.51
CA SER A 232 13.46 14.70 -1.82
C SER A 232 13.43 14.43 -3.33
N ALA A 233 13.52 13.13 -3.70
CA ALA A 233 13.29 12.71 -5.08
C ALA A 233 11.87 13.03 -5.55
N HIS A 234 10.91 13.05 -4.64
CA HIS A 234 9.52 13.43 -4.94
C HIS A 234 9.42 14.90 -5.33
N GLU A 235 10.13 15.79 -4.64
CA GLU A 235 10.18 17.19 -5.05
C GLU A 235 10.82 17.36 -6.44
N GLN A 236 11.93 16.67 -6.70
CA GLN A 236 12.58 16.71 -8.00
C GLN A 236 11.66 16.22 -9.13
N TYR A 237 10.97 15.10 -8.89
CA TYR A 237 9.99 14.54 -9.82
C TYR A 237 8.86 15.54 -10.10
N LEU A 238 8.26 16.08 -9.06
CA LEU A 238 7.15 17.02 -9.18
C LEU A 238 7.56 18.26 -9.98
N ARG A 239 8.68 18.89 -9.63
CA ARG A 239 9.18 20.08 -10.34
C ARG A 239 9.60 19.83 -11.78
N THR A 240 9.91 18.58 -12.14
CA THR A 240 10.34 18.23 -13.50
C THR A 240 9.17 17.86 -14.41
N LEU A 241 8.18 17.15 -13.89
CA LEU A 241 7.09 16.58 -14.70
C LEU A 241 5.74 17.28 -14.50
N PHE A 242 5.61 18.06 -13.43
CA PHE A 242 4.42 18.86 -13.12
C PHE A 242 4.85 20.33 -12.93
N THR A 243 5.41 20.92 -13.97
CA THR A 243 6.08 22.23 -13.93
C THR A 243 5.16 23.37 -13.50
N GLU A 244 3.89 23.26 -13.84
CA GLU A 244 2.89 24.30 -13.55
C GLU A 244 2.23 24.16 -12.18
N ALA A 245 2.55 23.08 -11.43
CA ALA A 245 2.08 22.92 -10.06
C ALA A 245 2.87 23.81 -9.09
N ASP A 246 2.19 24.41 -8.11
CA ASP A 246 2.81 25.18 -7.03
C ASP A 246 3.42 24.22 -5.97
N ALA A 247 4.64 23.73 -6.23
CA ALA A 247 5.33 22.81 -5.35
C ALA A 247 5.80 23.49 -4.04
N ARG A 248 5.21 23.11 -2.91
CA ARG A 248 5.53 23.59 -1.57
C ARG A 248 6.40 22.59 -0.81
N GLY A 249 7.66 22.96 -0.59
CA GLY A 249 8.63 22.15 0.14
C GLY A 249 8.43 22.27 1.67
N PHE A 250 8.26 21.13 2.35
CA PHE A 250 8.17 21.04 3.81
C PHE A 250 9.41 20.36 4.39
N PRO A 251 9.78 20.65 5.65
CA PRO A 251 11.00 20.10 6.26
C PRO A 251 10.94 18.58 6.44
N ASP A 252 9.74 18.02 6.63
CA ASP A 252 9.51 16.60 6.84
C ASP A 252 8.10 16.17 6.39
N SER A 253 7.84 14.86 6.45
CA SER A 253 6.57 14.28 6.04
C SER A 253 5.41 14.62 6.98
N GLU A 254 5.67 14.88 8.26
CA GLU A 254 4.64 15.22 9.24
C GLU A 254 4.09 16.61 8.96
N ALA A 255 4.97 17.58 8.79
CA ALA A 255 4.59 18.95 8.43
C ALA A 255 3.81 19.01 7.10
N ALA A 256 4.22 18.22 6.10
CA ALA A 256 3.52 18.13 4.82
C ALA A 256 2.11 17.53 4.95
N ARG A 257 1.95 16.45 5.74
CA ARG A 257 0.64 15.84 6.03
C ARG A 257 -0.28 16.78 6.79
N ASP A 258 0.26 17.48 7.76
CA ASP A 258 -0.48 18.45 8.56
C ASP A 258 -0.98 19.63 7.72
N ALA A 259 -0.17 20.13 6.78
CA ALA A 259 -0.58 21.16 5.84
C ALA A 259 -1.76 20.73 4.97
N LEU A 260 -1.73 19.46 4.47
CA LEU A 260 -2.86 18.90 3.73
C LEU A 260 -4.11 18.79 4.61
N ARG A 261 -3.99 18.25 5.82
CA ARG A 261 -5.13 18.14 6.75
C ARG A 261 -5.78 19.48 7.03
N ARG A 262 -4.98 20.54 7.25
CA ARG A 262 -5.48 21.89 7.50
C ARG A 262 -5.99 22.62 6.26
N GLY A 263 -5.84 22.03 5.05
CA GLY A 263 -6.26 22.65 3.80
C GLY A 263 -5.37 23.81 3.33
N GLU A 264 -4.13 23.89 3.83
CA GLU A 264 -3.15 24.89 3.40
C GLU A 264 -2.60 24.58 1.99
N VAL A 265 -2.70 23.30 1.58
CA VAL A 265 -2.35 22.78 0.26
C VAL A 265 -3.47 21.91 -0.28
N ASP A 266 -3.53 21.77 -1.61
CA ASP A 266 -4.56 20.99 -2.30
C ASP A 266 -4.21 19.50 -2.33
N PHE A 267 -2.92 19.20 -2.51
CA PHE A 267 -2.38 17.83 -2.62
C PHE A 267 -1.13 17.66 -1.76
N LEU A 268 -0.85 16.41 -1.41
CA LEU A 268 0.43 15.94 -0.90
C LEU A 268 0.98 14.90 -1.87
N PHE A 269 2.26 15.02 -2.25
CA PHE A 269 2.94 14.06 -3.10
C PHE A 269 4.13 13.43 -2.35
N GLY A 270 4.18 12.11 -2.30
CA GLY A 270 5.21 11.41 -1.55
C GLY A 270 5.21 9.89 -1.75
N ASP A 271 5.98 9.20 -0.92
CA ASP A 271 6.09 7.74 -0.95
C ASP A 271 4.75 7.05 -0.68
N GLY A 272 4.31 6.20 -1.62
CA GLY A 272 3.01 5.57 -1.59
C GLY A 272 2.81 4.64 -0.39
N PHE A 273 3.85 3.94 0.05
CA PHE A 273 3.75 3.06 1.23
C PHE A 273 3.62 3.86 2.51
N ALA A 274 4.48 4.86 2.71
CA ALA A 274 4.41 5.74 3.87
C ALA A 274 3.07 6.48 3.95
N LEU A 275 2.57 6.95 2.81
CA LEU A 275 1.25 7.59 2.73
C LEU A 275 0.10 6.60 3.00
N SER A 276 0.20 5.36 2.52
CA SER A 276 -0.77 4.31 2.80
C SER A 276 -0.92 4.03 4.30
N PHE A 277 0.18 3.90 5.02
CA PHE A 277 0.15 3.71 6.48
C PHE A 277 -0.46 4.91 7.19
N TRP A 278 -0.08 6.12 6.78
CA TRP A 278 -0.67 7.31 7.34
C TRP A 278 -2.19 7.38 7.11
N LEU A 279 -2.64 7.16 5.87
CA LEU A 279 -4.06 7.21 5.50
C LEU A 279 -4.93 6.21 6.28
N ASN A 280 -4.36 5.05 6.62
CA ASN A 280 -5.05 4.00 7.39
C ASN A 280 -4.77 4.09 8.90
N GLY A 281 -3.89 5.01 9.33
CA GLY A 281 -3.57 5.25 10.73
C GLY A 281 -4.46 6.31 11.37
N ALA A 282 -4.51 6.31 12.71
CA ALA A 282 -5.28 7.28 13.49
C ALA A 282 -4.84 8.74 13.24
N SER A 283 -3.57 8.96 12.86
CA SER A 283 -3.02 10.30 12.64
C SER A 283 -3.58 11.02 11.41
N SER A 284 -4.19 10.30 10.47
CA SER A 284 -4.89 10.91 9.32
C SER A 284 -6.26 11.46 9.68
N ASP A 285 -6.86 10.94 10.77
CA ASP A 285 -8.25 11.24 11.18
C ASP A 285 -9.26 11.04 10.04
N GLY A 286 -8.96 10.10 9.12
CA GLY A 286 -9.77 9.81 7.95
C GLY A 286 -9.95 10.97 6.97
N CYS A 287 -9.15 12.03 7.07
CA CYS A 287 -9.27 13.27 6.29
C CYS A 287 -9.16 13.06 4.79
N CYS A 288 -8.37 12.07 4.40
CA CYS A 288 -7.71 12.12 3.12
C CYS A 288 -7.74 10.78 2.40
N VAL A 289 -7.48 10.79 1.09
CA VAL A 289 -7.46 9.60 0.23
C VAL A 289 -6.39 9.75 -0.86
N PHE A 290 -5.98 8.64 -1.45
CA PHE A 290 -5.16 8.68 -2.66
C PHE A 290 -5.94 9.35 -3.80
N ALA A 291 -5.25 10.26 -4.50
CA ALA A 291 -5.80 11.00 -5.63
C ALA A 291 -5.19 10.57 -6.97
N GLY A 292 -3.96 10.10 -6.99
CA GLY A 292 -3.29 9.69 -8.24
C GLY A 292 -2.04 8.85 -8.01
N GLY A 293 -1.55 8.27 -9.09
CA GLY A 293 -0.45 7.30 -9.13
C GLY A 293 -0.98 5.86 -9.25
N PRO A 294 -0.11 4.85 -9.18
CA PRO A 294 1.32 4.96 -8.78
C PRO A 294 2.22 5.57 -9.88
N PHE A 295 3.15 6.42 -9.46
CA PHE A 295 4.22 6.94 -10.30
C PHE A 295 5.51 6.18 -9.96
N VAL A 296 6.08 5.50 -10.96
CA VAL A 296 7.18 4.52 -10.76
C VAL A 296 8.42 4.84 -11.59
N GLU A 297 8.63 6.10 -11.90
CA GLU A 297 9.76 6.54 -12.75
C GLU A 297 11.11 6.18 -12.10
N SER A 298 11.82 5.25 -12.72
CA SER A 298 13.05 4.67 -12.17
C SER A 298 14.18 5.68 -11.98
N ARG A 299 14.22 6.74 -12.79
CA ARG A 299 15.18 7.83 -12.66
C ARG A 299 15.12 8.51 -11.28
N TYR A 300 13.93 8.60 -10.70
CA TYR A 300 13.70 9.27 -9.41
C TYR A 300 13.54 8.27 -8.25
N PHE A 301 12.83 7.15 -8.48
CA PHE A 301 12.41 6.21 -7.41
C PHE A 301 13.20 4.89 -7.43
N GLY A 302 14.18 4.73 -8.33
CA GLY A 302 15.02 3.55 -8.46
C GLY A 302 14.39 2.46 -9.34
N GLU A 303 15.18 1.40 -9.62
CA GLU A 303 14.76 0.31 -10.51
C GLU A 303 13.83 -0.70 -9.82
N GLY A 304 13.71 -0.62 -8.51
CA GLY A 304 12.93 -1.52 -7.67
C GLY A 304 13.75 -2.12 -6.54
N ILE A 305 13.11 -3.00 -5.79
CA ILE A 305 13.68 -3.69 -4.64
C ILE A 305 13.87 -5.16 -5.00
N GLY A 306 15.08 -5.65 -4.86
CA GLY A 306 15.44 -7.02 -5.21
C GLY A 306 16.07 -7.79 -4.04
N ILE A 307 16.13 -9.10 -4.19
CA ILE A 307 16.89 -9.98 -3.29
C ILE A 307 18.34 -9.97 -3.77
N ALA A 308 19.25 -9.55 -2.90
CA ALA A 308 20.67 -9.52 -3.22
C ALA A 308 21.31 -10.90 -2.99
N VAL A 309 22.14 -11.32 -3.92
CA VAL A 309 23.00 -12.52 -3.82
C VAL A 309 24.45 -12.14 -4.04
N LYS A 310 25.38 -13.00 -3.61
CA LYS A 310 26.79 -12.79 -3.89
C LYS A 310 27.04 -12.67 -5.40
N ARG A 311 27.89 -11.76 -5.81
CA ARG A 311 28.25 -11.54 -7.22
C ARG A 311 28.75 -12.84 -7.87
N GLY A 312 28.22 -13.10 -9.06
CA GLY A 312 28.55 -14.31 -9.84
C GLY A 312 27.79 -15.57 -9.37
N ASN A 313 26.90 -15.47 -8.38
CA ASN A 313 26.06 -16.61 -7.98
C ASN A 313 24.78 -16.66 -8.81
N ASP A 314 24.94 -16.87 -10.12
CA ASP A 314 23.82 -16.93 -11.06
C ASP A 314 22.86 -18.08 -10.76
N THR A 315 23.37 -19.21 -10.28
CA THR A 315 22.52 -20.36 -9.92
C THR A 315 21.48 -19.97 -8.87
N LEU A 316 21.88 -19.33 -7.78
CA LEU A 316 20.94 -18.89 -6.74
C LEU A 316 20.07 -17.75 -7.25
N ARG A 317 20.62 -16.79 -7.99
CA ARG A 317 19.86 -15.66 -8.56
C ARG A 317 18.73 -16.14 -9.46
N LEU A 318 19.01 -17.06 -10.38
CA LEU A 318 18.01 -17.64 -11.28
C LEU A 318 16.98 -18.49 -10.53
N ALA A 319 17.42 -19.23 -9.51
CA ALA A 319 16.52 -19.98 -8.63
C ALA A 319 15.53 -19.04 -7.90
N VAL A 320 16.03 -17.96 -7.34
CA VAL A 320 15.20 -16.94 -6.67
C VAL A 320 14.22 -16.30 -7.65
N ASN A 321 14.67 -15.93 -8.86
CA ASN A 321 13.79 -15.37 -9.89
C ASN A 321 12.67 -16.33 -10.28
N TRP A 322 13.00 -17.59 -10.49
CA TRP A 322 12.02 -18.62 -10.79
C TRP A 322 11.01 -18.77 -9.64
N ALA A 323 11.46 -18.82 -8.39
CA ALA A 323 10.58 -18.93 -7.23
C ALA A 323 9.68 -17.71 -7.08
N LEU A 324 10.22 -16.48 -7.21
CA LEU A 324 9.42 -15.24 -7.16
C LEU A 324 8.35 -15.22 -8.24
N PHE A 325 8.70 -15.62 -9.47
CA PHE A 325 7.73 -15.72 -10.56
C PHE A 325 6.61 -16.73 -10.24
N ARG A 326 6.95 -17.91 -9.71
CA ARG A 326 5.97 -18.93 -9.33
C ARG A 326 5.04 -18.47 -8.20
N ILE A 327 5.60 -17.81 -7.19
CA ILE A 327 4.84 -17.23 -6.08
C ILE A 327 3.87 -16.17 -6.58
N TRP A 328 4.30 -15.33 -7.55
CA TRP A 328 3.46 -14.34 -8.19
C TRP A 328 2.39 -14.99 -9.08
N GLU A 329 2.77 -15.92 -9.97
CA GLU A 329 1.87 -16.60 -10.91
C GLU A 329 0.71 -17.30 -10.20
N THR A 330 0.95 -17.85 -9.01
CA THR A 330 -0.06 -18.53 -8.18
C THR A 330 -0.89 -17.59 -7.29
N GLY A 331 -0.68 -16.28 -7.37
CA GLY A 331 -1.38 -15.29 -6.55
C GLY A 331 -0.87 -15.18 -5.11
N ARG A 332 0.01 -16.08 -4.67
CA ARG A 332 0.54 -16.12 -3.28
C ARG A 332 1.29 -14.84 -2.89
N PHE A 333 1.90 -14.15 -3.85
CA PHE A 333 2.56 -12.86 -3.61
C PHE A 333 1.54 -11.79 -3.20
N THR A 334 0.43 -11.68 -3.93
CA THR A 334 -0.63 -10.73 -3.63
C THR A 334 -1.26 -11.02 -2.26
N ASP A 335 -1.52 -12.28 -1.94
CA ASP A 335 -2.06 -12.69 -0.64
C ASP A 335 -1.10 -12.34 0.51
N LEU A 336 0.22 -12.57 0.30
CA LEU A 336 1.24 -12.19 1.27
C LEU A 336 1.30 -10.66 1.43
N TRP A 337 1.31 -9.93 0.31
CA TRP A 337 1.36 -8.48 0.33
C TRP A 337 0.20 -7.87 1.11
N LEU A 338 -1.04 -8.26 0.81
CA LEU A 338 -2.25 -7.72 1.44
C LEU A 338 -2.36 -8.02 2.94
N ARG A 339 -1.59 -8.98 3.46
CA ARG A 339 -1.48 -9.20 4.92
C ARG A 339 -0.69 -8.09 5.62
N TYR A 340 0.26 -7.47 4.94
CA TYR A 340 1.15 -6.46 5.50
C TYR A 340 0.81 -5.04 5.06
N PHE A 341 0.21 -4.88 3.89
CA PHE A 341 -0.03 -3.57 3.28
C PHE A 341 -1.50 -3.40 2.91
N PRO A 342 -2.10 -2.26 3.29
CA PRO A 342 -3.54 -2.00 3.04
C PRO A 342 -3.85 -1.60 1.59
N ILE A 343 -2.86 -1.59 0.72
CA ILE A 343 -2.97 -1.25 -0.71
C ILE A 343 -2.37 -2.35 -1.56
N SER A 344 -2.88 -2.45 -2.80
CA SER A 344 -2.31 -3.37 -3.80
C SER A 344 -0.83 -3.05 -4.06
N PRO A 345 0.01 -4.07 -4.33
CA PRO A 345 1.39 -3.87 -4.75
C PRO A 345 1.51 -3.34 -6.19
N PHE A 346 0.39 -3.25 -6.91
CA PHE A 346 0.30 -2.92 -8.34
C PHE A 346 -0.56 -1.69 -8.59
#